data_7839526e320683edcd102d3c1044fcaf
#
_entry.id   7839526e320683edcd102d3c1044fcaf
#
_cell.length_a   1.000
_cell.length_b   1.000
_cell.length_c   1.000
_cell.angle_alpha   90.00
_cell.angle_beta   90.00
_cell.angle_gamma   90.00
#
_symmetry.space_group_name_H-M   'P 1'
#
loop_
_entity.id
_entity.type
_entity.pdbx_description
1 polymer ?
#
loop_
_entity_poly.entity_id
_entity_poly.type
_entity_poly.pdbx_seq_one_letter_code
_entity_poly.pdbx_strand_id
1 'polypeptide(L)'
;MPFLFFAVEITMYFCRICNDMNLTVDVGNTLYKFAIFNGNTLVETQGCEKQQVLQHIKKLFVSYPEITHCIVSSVVSLPSQAITLLEDFSSVHVLSYISKLPFTSTYKTPETLGTDRIALVAAAAMKFPKKDVLVIDGGSAITYDFLSADNQYIGGSIAPGIAMRYKSLHSFTAKLPLLEKTAAIAMIGNSTETAIHSGVIQGITLEIDGVIHQY
;
A
#
# COMPACT_ATOMS: atom_id res chain seq x y z
N MET A 1 -3.00 5.15 -8.41
CA MET A 1 -3.61 6.14 -7.50
C MET A 1 -3.97 5.63 -6.09
N PRO A 2 -3.92 4.35 -5.72
CA PRO A 2 -4.21 3.92 -4.34
C PRO A 2 -3.23 4.49 -3.31
N PHE A 3 -1.96 4.67 -3.68
CA PHE A 3 -0.94 5.26 -2.79
C PHE A 3 -1.27 6.68 -2.30
N LEU A 4 -1.88 7.52 -3.14
CA LEU A 4 -2.24 8.89 -2.77
C LEU A 4 -3.25 8.91 -1.62
N PHE A 5 -4.22 8.03 -1.69
CA PHE A 5 -5.27 7.85 -0.70
C PHE A 5 -4.73 7.43 0.66
N PHE A 6 -3.84 6.46 0.64
CA PHE A 6 -3.13 5.89 1.76
C PHE A 6 -2.27 6.91 2.53
N ALA A 7 -1.47 7.69 1.82
CA ALA A 7 -0.57 8.66 2.41
C ALA A 7 -1.33 9.78 3.15
N VAL A 8 -2.43 10.27 2.56
CA VAL A 8 -3.26 11.35 3.15
C VAL A 8 -3.82 10.94 4.51
N GLU A 9 -4.46 9.78 4.58
CA GLU A 9 -5.23 9.37 5.76
C GLU A 9 -4.33 8.97 6.93
N ILE A 10 -3.18 8.35 6.69
CA ILE A 10 -2.19 8.05 7.73
C ILE A 10 -1.60 9.33 8.31
N THR A 11 -1.24 10.28 7.45
CA THR A 11 -0.75 11.57 7.90
C THR A 11 -1.76 12.25 8.80
N MET A 12 -3.05 12.23 8.43
CA MET A 12 -4.13 12.77 9.26
C MET A 12 -4.20 12.14 10.66
N TYR A 13 -3.93 10.85 10.79
CA TYR A 13 -3.98 10.18 12.09
C TYR A 13 -2.80 10.54 12.99
N PHE A 14 -1.58 10.47 12.45
CA PHE A 14 -0.36 10.68 13.22
C PHE A 14 -0.01 12.17 13.41
N CYS A 15 -0.48 13.05 12.52
CA CYS A 15 -0.17 14.48 12.53
C CYS A 15 -1.34 15.39 12.93
N ARG A 16 -2.36 14.87 13.62
CA ARG A 16 -3.55 15.63 14.05
C ARG A 16 -3.29 16.87 14.91
N ILE A 17 -2.04 17.11 15.31
CA ILE A 17 -1.69 18.12 16.32
C ILE A 17 -0.95 19.32 15.73
N CYS A 18 -0.43 19.25 14.51
CA CYS A 18 0.42 20.29 13.93
C CYS A 18 -0.05 20.71 12.53
N ASN A 19 -0.12 22.02 12.30
CA ASN A 19 -0.18 22.59 10.94
C ASN A 19 1.19 22.52 10.23
N ASP A 20 1.99 21.49 10.56
CA ASP A 20 3.36 21.35 10.14
C ASP A 20 3.47 20.55 8.84
N MET A 21 4.59 20.72 8.16
CA MET A 21 4.94 19.89 7.02
C MET A 21 5.31 18.48 7.48
N ASN A 22 4.70 17.49 6.86
CA ASN A 22 4.86 16.08 7.21
C ASN A 22 5.23 15.24 6.00
N LEU A 23 6.03 14.21 6.23
CA LEU A 23 6.47 13.26 5.22
C LEU A 23 5.91 11.87 5.50
N THR A 24 5.35 11.23 4.49
CA THR A 24 5.08 9.79 4.51
C THR A 24 6.01 9.06 3.55
N VAL A 25 6.57 7.95 3.99
CA VAL A 25 7.44 7.08 3.19
C VAL A 25 6.84 5.68 3.16
N ASP A 26 6.49 5.22 1.96
CA ASP A 26 6.06 3.84 1.72
C ASP A 26 7.18 3.08 0.99
N VAL A 27 7.69 2.06 1.66
CA VAL A 27 8.84 1.26 1.22
C VAL A 27 8.34 -0.07 0.67
N GLY A 28 8.07 -0.08 -0.63
CA GLY A 28 7.70 -1.28 -1.35
C GLY A 28 8.89 -2.10 -1.85
N ASN A 29 8.60 -3.28 -2.43
CA ASN A 29 9.62 -4.16 -2.99
C ASN A 29 10.39 -3.56 -4.17
N THR A 30 9.73 -2.73 -4.98
CA THR A 30 10.25 -2.23 -6.26
C THR A 30 10.53 -0.72 -6.21
N LEU A 31 9.68 0.03 -5.56
CA LEU A 31 9.69 1.49 -5.58
C LEU A 31 9.47 2.03 -4.17
N TYR A 32 10.22 3.06 -3.79
CA TYR A 32 9.99 3.87 -2.61
C TYR A 32 9.17 5.08 -3.00
N LYS A 33 8.12 5.36 -2.25
CA LYS A 33 7.18 6.43 -2.51
C LYS A 33 7.17 7.40 -1.35
N PHE A 34 7.12 8.67 -1.65
CA PHE A 34 7.14 9.77 -0.71
C PHE A 34 5.92 10.64 -0.96
N ALA A 35 5.26 11.08 0.10
CA ALA A 35 4.22 12.08 0.00
C ALA A 35 4.42 13.16 1.07
N ILE A 36 4.39 14.41 0.64
CA ILE A 36 4.58 15.59 1.47
C ILE A 36 3.22 16.22 1.73
N PHE A 37 2.95 16.51 2.99
CA PHE A 37 1.70 17.12 3.45
C PHE A 37 1.95 18.41 4.20
N ASN A 38 1.07 19.40 4.00
CA ASN A 38 0.92 20.56 4.86
C ASN A 38 -0.41 20.40 5.63
N GLY A 39 -0.32 20.04 6.91
CA GLY A 39 -1.47 19.58 7.66
C GLY A 39 -2.13 18.39 6.95
N ASN A 40 -3.39 18.55 6.53
CA ASN A 40 -4.17 17.53 5.82
C ASN A 40 -4.12 17.65 4.29
N THR A 41 -3.36 18.61 3.76
CA THR A 41 -3.32 18.87 2.33
C THR A 41 -2.09 18.20 1.72
N LEU A 42 -2.28 17.33 0.75
CA LEU A 42 -1.20 16.78 -0.05
C LEU A 42 -0.56 17.88 -0.89
N VAL A 43 0.74 18.09 -0.71
CA VAL A 43 1.54 19.07 -1.45
C VAL A 43 2.15 18.42 -2.68
N GLU A 44 2.83 17.28 -2.52
CA GLU A 44 3.52 16.59 -3.59
C GLU A 44 3.66 15.10 -3.31
N THR A 45 3.79 14.32 -4.39
CA THR A 45 4.20 12.91 -4.34
C THR A 45 5.40 12.68 -5.23
N GLN A 46 6.34 11.91 -4.73
CA GLN A 46 7.57 11.55 -5.44
C GLN A 46 7.80 10.05 -5.32
N GLY A 47 8.64 9.50 -6.20
CA GLY A 47 9.07 8.11 -6.13
C GLY A 47 10.51 7.95 -6.57
N CYS A 48 11.21 6.95 -6.00
CA CYS A 48 12.55 6.62 -6.43
C CYS A 48 12.82 5.11 -6.33
N GLU A 49 13.80 4.65 -7.06
CA GLU A 49 14.34 3.30 -6.92
C GLU A 49 15.18 3.17 -5.64
N LYS A 50 15.31 1.94 -5.15
CA LYS A 50 16.04 1.62 -3.91
C LYS A 50 17.46 2.21 -3.88
N GLN A 51 18.18 2.17 -5.01
CA GLN A 51 19.57 2.65 -5.11
C GLN A 51 19.69 4.17 -4.95
N GLN A 52 18.62 4.89 -5.21
CA GLN A 52 18.57 6.36 -5.23
C GLN A 52 18.05 6.96 -3.93
N VAL A 53 17.59 6.14 -2.98
CA VAL A 53 16.84 6.60 -1.79
C VAL A 53 17.57 7.63 -0.97
N LEU A 54 18.85 7.44 -0.68
CA LEU A 54 19.63 8.38 0.15
C LEU A 54 19.78 9.76 -0.52
N GLN A 55 20.04 9.76 -1.84
CA GLN A 55 20.13 11.00 -2.59
C GLN A 55 18.76 11.69 -2.69
N HIS A 56 17.71 10.89 -2.84
CA HIS A 56 16.33 11.38 -2.93
C HIS A 56 15.90 12.06 -1.63
N ILE A 57 16.14 11.42 -0.47
CA ILE A 57 15.84 11.99 0.86
C ILE A 57 16.57 13.32 1.05
N LYS A 58 17.87 13.40 0.72
CA LYS A 58 18.64 14.67 0.83
C LYS A 58 18.03 15.78 0.00
N LYS A 59 17.67 15.51 -1.27
CA LYS A 59 17.03 16.48 -2.16
C LYS A 59 15.68 16.93 -1.62
N LEU A 60 14.90 15.99 -1.08
CA LEU A 60 13.58 16.26 -0.53
C LEU A 60 13.66 17.27 0.64
N PHE A 61 14.55 17.06 1.61
CA PHE A 61 14.72 17.99 2.73
C PHE A 61 15.38 19.33 2.34
N VAL A 62 16.11 19.39 1.22
CA VAL A 62 16.53 20.67 0.64
C VAL A 62 15.35 21.44 0.06
N SER A 63 14.41 20.73 -0.58
CA SER A 63 13.20 21.35 -1.18
C SER A 63 12.13 21.68 -0.15
N TYR A 64 12.06 20.93 0.94
CA TYR A 64 11.05 21.04 1.99
C TYR A 64 11.71 21.03 3.38
N PRO A 65 12.48 22.06 3.74
CA PRO A 65 13.17 22.13 5.03
C PRO A 65 12.24 22.26 6.23
N GLU A 66 10.96 22.55 6.01
CA GLU A 66 9.92 22.68 7.04
C GLU A 66 9.34 21.33 7.49
N ILE A 67 9.75 20.20 6.90
CA ILE A 67 9.29 18.87 7.32
C ILE A 67 9.82 18.58 8.71
N THR A 68 8.91 18.42 9.66
CA THR A 68 9.23 18.18 11.09
C THR A 68 8.96 16.74 11.51
N HIS A 69 8.05 16.04 10.83
CA HIS A 69 7.65 14.66 11.17
C HIS A 69 7.66 13.78 9.93
N CYS A 70 8.08 12.54 10.14
CA CYS A 70 8.09 11.50 9.11
C CYS A 70 7.46 10.21 9.63
N ILE A 71 6.54 9.63 8.86
CA ILE A 71 6.08 8.26 9.09
C ILE A 71 6.58 7.34 7.98
N VAL A 72 7.12 6.20 8.37
CA VAL A 72 7.65 5.19 7.45
C VAL A 72 6.84 3.91 7.57
N SER A 73 6.21 3.48 6.47
CA SER A 73 5.65 2.14 6.30
C SER A 73 6.62 1.31 5.44
N SER A 74 6.96 0.11 5.88
CA SER A 74 7.91 -0.72 5.15
C SER A 74 7.56 -2.20 5.23
N VAL A 75 7.39 -2.83 4.08
CA VAL A 75 7.22 -4.29 3.93
C VAL A 75 8.55 -5.00 3.65
N VAL A 76 9.63 -4.25 3.49
CA VAL A 76 11.00 -4.74 3.32
C VAL A 76 11.97 -3.98 4.23
N SER A 77 13.15 -4.53 4.49
CA SER A 77 14.15 -3.82 5.29
C SER A 77 14.60 -2.53 4.61
N LEU A 78 14.28 -1.39 5.20
CA LEU A 78 14.86 -0.11 4.81
C LEU A 78 16.34 -0.09 5.23
N PRO A 79 17.26 0.43 4.39
CA PRO A 79 18.65 0.61 4.81
C PRO A 79 18.72 1.48 6.07
N SER A 80 19.49 1.03 7.07
CA SER A 80 19.65 1.79 8.34
C SER A 80 20.07 3.24 8.11
N GLN A 81 20.94 3.45 7.11
CA GLN A 81 21.38 4.78 6.70
C GLN A 81 20.21 5.69 6.22
N ALA A 82 19.15 5.14 5.65
CA ALA A 82 18.00 5.94 5.23
C ALA A 82 17.15 6.35 6.43
N ILE A 83 16.99 5.48 7.44
CA ILE A 83 16.32 5.84 8.70
C ILE A 83 17.12 6.93 9.43
N THR A 84 18.43 6.72 9.63
CA THR A 84 19.28 7.72 10.28
C THR A 84 19.21 9.06 9.56
N LEU A 85 19.24 9.05 8.22
CA LEU A 85 19.14 10.27 7.44
C LEU A 85 17.78 10.98 7.60
N LEU A 86 16.69 10.25 7.73
CA LEU A 86 15.38 10.84 8.03
C LEU A 86 15.35 11.43 9.44
N GLU A 87 15.96 10.74 10.42
CA GLU A 87 16.07 11.17 11.82
C GLU A 87 16.94 12.40 12.01
N ASP A 88 17.93 12.64 11.11
CA ASP A 88 18.76 13.86 11.10
C ASP A 88 17.94 15.12 10.82
N PHE A 89 16.80 14.99 10.13
CA PHE A 89 16.00 16.12 9.67
C PHE A 89 14.60 16.20 10.28
N SER A 90 14.06 15.09 10.81
CA SER A 90 12.68 15.03 11.28
C SER A 90 12.49 14.03 12.41
N SER A 91 11.37 14.15 13.15
CA SER A 91 10.93 13.11 14.08
C SER A 91 10.35 11.93 13.30
N VAL A 92 11.00 10.77 13.34
CA VAL A 92 10.61 9.58 12.54
C VAL A 92 9.79 8.61 13.38
N HIS A 93 8.63 8.20 12.86
CA HIS A 93 7.84 7.08 13.36
C HIS A 93 7.84 5.94 12.35
N VAL A 94 8.42 4.80 12.71
CA VAL A 94 8.34 3.58 11.90
C VAL A 94 7.06 2.83 12.28
N LEU A 95 6.12 2.74 11.34
CA LEU A 95 4.85 2.07 11.53
C LEU A 95 5.04 0.58 11.77
N SER A 96 4.37 0.08 12.78
CA SER A 96 4.37 -1.34 13.13
C SER A 96 3.06 -1.72 13.86
N TYR A 97 2.88 -3.00 14.13
CA TYR A 97 1.71 -3.51 14.85
C TYR A 97 1.59 -3.01 16.30
N ILE A 98 2.71 -2.53 16.90
CA ILE A 98 2.72 -1.92 18.25
C ILE A 98 2.48 -0.41 18.21
N SER A 99 2.40 0.20 17.05
CA SER A 99 2.05 1.62 16.92
C SER A 99 0.65 1.87 17.48
N LYS A 100 0.43 3.09 18.00
CA LYS A 100 -0.91 3.49 18.42
C LYS A 100 -1.80 3.63 17.18
N LEU A 101 -2.79 2.76 17.02
CA LEU A 101 -3.66 2.70 15.86
C LEU A 101 -5.09 3.19 16.18
N PRO A 102 -5.86 3.70 15.18
CA PRO A 102 -7.25 4.12 15.37
C PRO A 102 -8.24 2.95 15.42
N PHE A 103 -7.74 1.71 15.45
CA PHE A 103 -8.55 0.49 15.49
C PHE A 103 -7.92 -0.53 16.46
N THR A 104 -8.74 -1.47 16.91
CA THR A 104 -8.27 -2.68 17.61
C THR A 104 -8.14 -3.82 16.62
N SER A 105 -7.30 -4.82 16.91
CA SER A 105 -7.08 -5.95 16.00
C SER A 105 -7.31 -7.28 16.72
N THR A 106 -7.98 -8.19 16.04
CA THR A 106 -8.11 -9.60 16.43
C THR A 106 -7.21 -10.52 15.60
N TYR A 107 -6.29 -9.95 14.83
CA TYR A 107 -5.35 -10.70 14.00
C TYR A 107 -4.41 -11.53 14.90
N LYS A 108 -4.37 -12.85 14.66
CA LYS A 108 -3.69 -13.81 15.57
C LYS A 108 -2.17 -13.70 15.57
N THR A 109 -1.58 -13.16 14.51
CA THR A 109 -0.13 -12.99 14.32
C THR A 109 0.19 -11.54 13.95
N PRO A 110 -0.05 -10.58 14.87
CA PRO A 110 0.06 -9.17 14.55
C PRO A 110 1.47 -8.76 14.09
N GLU A 111 2.50 -9.46 14.54
CA GLU A 111 3.91 -9.26 14.15
C GLU A 111 4.20 -9.57 12.69
N THR A 112 3.34 -10.36 12.03
CA THR A 112 3.46 -10.70 10.60
C THR A 112 2.52 -9.90 9.70
N LEU A 113 1.67 -9.05 10.30
CA LEU A 113 0.76 -8.20 9.53
C LEU A 113 1.53 -7.12 8.78
N GLY A 114 1.39 -7.07 7.46
CA GLY A 114 2.05 -6.08 6.63
C GLY A 114 1.70 -4.65 7.07
N THR A 115 2.70 -3.78 7.14
CA THR A 115 2.52 -2.39 7.57
C THR A 115 1.70 -1.59 6.56
N ASP A 116 1.73 -1.95 5.29
CA ASP A 116 0.85 -1.45 4.23
C ASP A 116 -0.63 -1.70 4.55
N ARG A 117 -0.98 -2.91 4.98
CA ARG A 117 -2.34 -3.28 5.40
C ARG A 117 -2.76 -2.52 6.67
N ILE A 118 -1.87 -2.45 7.68
CA ILE A 118 -2.11 -1.66 8.91
C ILE A 118 -2.48 -0.22 8.54
N ALA A 119 -1.73 0.34 7.66
CA ALA A 119 -1.88 1.71 7.25
C ALA A 119 -3.18 1.97 6.47
N LEU A 120 -3.54 1.09 5.53
CA LEU A 120 -4.80 1.16 4.78
C LEU A 120 -6.03 1.04 5.71
N VAL A 121 -5.97 0.12 6.67
CA VAL A 121 -7.05 -0.05 7.66
C VAL A 121 -7.15 1.17 8.59
N ALA A 122 -6.00 1.76 9.00
CA ALA A 122 -6.00 2.99 9.77
C ALA A 122 -6.66 4.16 9.01
N ALA A 123 -6.34 4.29 7.72
CA ALA A 123 -6.98 5.27 6.84
C ALA A 123 -8.49 5.05 6.73
N ALA A 124 -8.91 3.78 6.55
CA ALA A 124 -10.32 3.42 6.48
C ALA A 124 -11.09 3.76 7.77
N ALA A 125 -10.52 3.45 8.95
CA ALA A 125 -11.09 3.79 10.24
C ALA A 125 -11.35 5.28 10.41
N MET A 126 -10.43 6.10 9.91
CA MET A 126 -10.53 7.56 10.01
C MET A 126 -11.56 8.13 9.02
N LYS A 127 -11.60 7.59 7.81
CA LYS A 127 -12.42 8.11 6.72
C LYS A 127 -13.88 7.68 6.81
N PHE A 128 -14.11 6.46 7.30
CA PHE A 128 -15.43 5.85 7.35
C PHE A 128 -15.83 5.46 8.78
N PRO A 129 -15.86 6.41 9.74
CA PRO A 129 -16.12 6.09 11.14
C PRO A 129 -17.48 5.43 11.30
N LYS A 130 -17.55 4.42 12.16
CA LYS A 130 -18.77 3.66 12.48
C LYS A 130 -19.43 2.98 11.27
N LYS A 131 -18.63 2.52 10.33
CA LYS A 131 -19.07 1.71 9.17
C LYS A 131 -18.24 0.45 9.06
N ASP A 132 -18.88 -0.62 8.59
CA ASP A 132 -18.18 -1.78 8.09
C ASP A 132 -17.50 -1.40 6.76
N VAL A 133 -16.21 -1.71 6.66
CA VAL A 133 -15.39 -1.30 5.51
C VAL A 133 -14.56 -2.49 5.02
N LEU A 134 -14.72 -2.80 3.75
CA LEU A 134 -13.81 -3.67 3.01
C LEU A 134 -12.79 -2.79 2.28
N VAL A 135 -11.52 -2.93 2.64
CA VAL A 135 -10.40 -2.28 1.98
C VAL A 135 -9.80 -3.25 0.97
N ILE A 136 -9.72 -2.83 -0.28
CA ILE A 136 -9.11 -3.62 -1.36
C ILE A 136 -7.91 -2.87 -1.89
N ASP A 137 -6.72 -3.46 -1.80
CA ASP A 137 -5.50 -2.92 -2.39
C ASP A 137 -5.00 -3.81 -3.52
N GLY A 138 -4.79 -3.22 -4.69
CA GLY A 138 -4.34 -3.89 -5.91
C GLY A 138 -2.92 -3.51 -6.28
N GLY A 139 -1.96 -4.32 -5.86
CA GLY A 139 -0.54 -4.14 -6.14
C GLY A 139 0.13 -5.40 -6.70
N SER A 140 1.32 -5.72 -6.18
CA SER A 140 2.01 -7.00 -6.44
C SER A 140 1.17 -8.19 -5.97
N ALA A 141 0.51 -8.05 -4.83
CA ALA A 141 -0.61 -8.87 -4.39
C ALA A 141 -1.90 -8.05 -4.41
N ILE A 142 -3.04 -8.71 -4.31
CA ILE A 142 -4.32 -8.06 -4.00
C ILE A 142 -4.62 -8.42 -2.55
N THR A 143 -4.84 -7.42 -1.70
CA THR A 143 -5.28 -7.64 -0.34
C THR A 143 -6.72 -7.20 -0.14
N TYR A 144 -7.42 -7.90 0.70
CA TYR A 144 -8.79 -7.61 1.13
C TYR A 144 -8.75 -7.55 2.65
N ASP A 145 -9.11 -6.42 3.23
CA ASP A 145 -9.01 -6.17 4.66
C ASP A 145 -10.35 -5.68 5.20
N PHE A 146 -10.90 -6.36 6.22
CA PHE A 146 -12.19 -6.03 6.78
C PHE A 146 -12.05 -5.33 8.14
N LEU A 147 -12.62 -4.12 8.22
CA LEU A 147 -12.76 -3.32 9.43
C LEU A 147 -14.23 -3.21 9.79
N SER A 148 -14.60 -3.59 11.01
CA SER A 148 -15.98 -3.46 11.47
C SER A 148 -16.34 -2.04 11.87
N ALA A 149 -17.65 -1.75 11.96
CA ALA A 149 -18.20 -0.46 12.42
C ALA A 149 -17.71 -0.07 13.82
N ASP A 150 -17.31 -1.04 14.64
CA ASP A 150 -16.74 -0.81 15.98
C ASP A 150 -15.22 -0.55 15.95
N ASN A 151 -14.67 -0.26 14.78
CA ASN A 151 -13.23 -0.10 14.56
C ASN A 151 -12.40 -1.32 14.99
N GLN A 152 -12.90 -2.53 14.74
CA GLN A 152 -12.16 -3.76 14.96
C GLN A 152 -11.69 -4.34 13.62
N TYR A 153 -10.38 -4.45 13.44
CA TYR A 153 -9.79 -5.15 12.30
C TYR A 153 -9.93 -6.66 12.51
N ILE A 154 -10.76 -7.28 11.69
CA ILE A 154 -11.08 -8.70 11.79
C ILE A 154 -10.04 -9.57 11.09
N GLY A 155 -9.41 -9.04 10.04
CA GLY A 155 -8.48 -9.74 9.17
C GLY A 155 -8.86 -9.57 7.71
N GLY A 156 -8.44 -10.53 6.88
CA GLY A 156 -8.71 -10.45 5.46
C GLY A 156 -8.03 -11.55 4.67
N SER A 157 -7.88 -11.35 3.36
CA SER A 157 -7.24 -12.31 2.46
C SER A 157 -6.16 -11.65 1.59
N ILE A 158 -5.27 -12.49 1.06
CA ILE A 158 -4.20 -12.09 0.16
C ILE A 158 -4.28 -12.98 -1.08
N ALA A 159 -4.37 -12.36 -2.25
CA ALA A 159 -4.41 -13.05 -3.54
C ALA A 159 -3.28 -12.55 -4.45
N PRO A 160 -2.87 -13.33 -5.46
CA PRO A 160 -1.88 -12.87 -6.43
C PRO A 160 -2.38 -11.69 -7.25
N GLY A 161 -1.57 -10.64 -7.38
CA GLY A 161 -1.84 -9.52 -8.28
C GLY A 161 -1.70 -9.88 -9.77
N ILE A 162 -2.05 -8.95 -10.65
CA ILE A 162 -2.08 -9.16 -12.11
C ILE A 162 -0.75 -9.70 -12.65
N ALA A 163 0.36 -9.00 -12.37
CA ALA A 163 1.68 -9.40 -12.87
C ALA A 163 2.13 -10.76 -12.31
N MET A 164 1.76 -11.06 -11.07
CA MET A 164 2.08 -12.33 -10.43
C MET A 164 1.32 -13.49 -11.10
N ARG A 165 0.06 -13.29 -11.50
CA ARG A 165 -0.75 -14.31 -12.21
C ARG A 165 -0.18 -14.61 -13.59
N TYR A 166 0.20 -13.59 -14.37
CA TYR A 166 0.88 -13.80 -15.66
C TYR A 166 2.19 -14.56 -15.49
N LYS A 167 3.01 -14.12 -14.53
CA LYS A 167 4.30 -14.75 -14.25
C LYS A 167 4.13 -16.20 -13.78
N SER A 168 3.15 -16.49 -12.94
CA SER A 168 2.91 -17.85 -12.44
C SER A 168 2.54 -18.80 -13.58
N LEU A 169 1.62 -18.40 -14.48
CA LEU A 169 1.25 -19.20 -15.64
C LEU A 169 2.47 -19.53 -16.52
N HIS A 170 3.33 -18.57 -16.77
CA HIS A 170 4.57 -18.81 -17.51
C HIS A 170 5.54 -19.68 -16.73
N SER A 171 5.80 -19.39 -15.43
CA SER A 171 6.88 -20.04 -14.66
C SER A 171 6.55 -21.47 -14.25
N PHE A 172 5.26 -21.79 -14.04
CA PHE A 172 4.82 -23.11 -13.59
C PHE A 172 4.22 -23.99 -14.70
N THR A 173 4.33 -23.57 -15.97
CA THR A 173 3.93 -24.39 -17.11
C THR A 173 5.02 -24.43 -18.17
N ALA A 174 5.08 -25.56 -18.93
CA ALA A 174 6.16 -25.77 -19.89
C ALA A 174 6.04 -24.94 -21.17
N LYS A 175 4.83 -24.44 -21.52
CA LYS A 175 4.56 -23.88 -22.86
C LYS A 175 3.83 -22.55 -22.87
N LEU A 176 3.36 -22.07 -21.74
CA LEU A 176 2.63 -20.79 -21.73
C LEU A 176 3.61 -19.61 -21.81
N PRO A 177 3.38 -18.66 -22.73
CA PRO A 177 4.23 -17.49 -22.87
C PRO A 177 4.09 -16.54 -21.69
N LEU A 178 5.14 -15.78 -21.40
CA LEU A 178 5.03 -14.61 -20.50
C LEU A 178 4.37 -13.47 -21.28
N LEU A 179 3.24 -13.03 -20.81
CA LEU A 179 2.48 -11.93 -21.42
C LEU A 179 2.45 -10.71 -20.51
N GLU A 180 2.36 -9.54 -21.13
CA GLU A 180 2.09 -8.29 -20.42
C GLU A 180 0.59 -8.01 -20.40
N LYS A 181 0.13 -7.26 -19.38
CA LYS A 181 -1.30 -6.91 -19.27
C LYS A 181 -1.77 -6.11 -20.49
N THR A 182 -2.99 -6.38 -20.96
CA THR A 182 -3.68 -5.62 -22.00
C THR A 182 -5.02 -5.07 -21.51
N ALA A 183 -5.54 -4.05 -22.17
CA ALA A 183 -6.74 -3.34 -21.72
C ALA A 183 -8.06 -3.94 -22.21
N ALA A 184 -8.09 -4.56 -23.39
CA ALA A 184 -9.32 -5.04 -24.02
C ALA A 184 -9.36 -6.58 -24.03
N ILE A 185 -10.21 -7.18 -23.19
CA ILE A 185 -10.24 -8.63 -22.99
C ILE A 185 -11.65 -9.15 -23.07
N ALA A 186 -11.86 -10.06 -24.05
CA ALA A 186 -13.10 -10.82 -24.16
C ALA A 186 -13.20 -11.83 -23.01
N MET A 187 -14.43 -12.15 -22.60
CA MET A 187 -14.68 -13.16 -21.56
C MET A 187 -14.18 -14.55 -21.99
N ILE A 188 -14.25 -14.87 -23.26
CA ILE A 188 -13.80 -16.14 -23.83
C ILE A 188 -12.66 -15.85 -24.80
N GLY A 189 -11.47 -16.34 -24.46
CA GLY A 189 -10.32 -16.33 -25.37
C GLY A 189 -10.40 -17.46 -26.40
N ASN A 190 -9.98 -17.17 -27.63
CA ASN A 190 -9.95 -18.15 -28.72
C ASN A 190 -8.53 -18.48 -29.22
N SER A 191 -7.52 -18.05 -28.50
CA SER A 191 -6.12 -18.39 -28.66
C SER A 191 -5.47 -18.57 -27.27
N THR A 192 -4.28 -19.16 -27.18
CA THR A 192 -3.56 -19.29 -25.92
C THR A 192 -3.36 -17.92 -25.24
N GLU A 193 -2.96 -16.92 -26.00
CA GLU A 193 -2.72 -15.57 -25.50
C GLU A 193 -4.01 -14.94 -24.95
N THR A 194 -5.09 -14.94 -25.74
CA THR A 194 -6.37 -14.36 -25.32
C THR A 194 -7.02 -15.13 -24.18
N ALA A 195 -6.82 -16.46 -24.12
CA ALA A 195 -7.27 -17.28 -22.99
C ALA A 195 -6.52 -16.96 -21.69
N ILE A 196 -5.21 -16.72 -21.76
CA ILE A 196 -4.42 -16.27 -20.60
C ILE A 196 -4.91 -14.89 -20.14
N HIS A 197 -5.07 -13.94 -21.04
CA HIS A 197 -5.58 -12.62 -20.72
C HIS A 197 -6.97 -12.68 -20.06
N SER A 198 -7.88 -13.45 -20.65
CA SER A 198 -9.22 -13.67 -20.10
C SER A 198 -9.15 -14.27 -18.70
N GLY A 199 -8.42 -15.36 -18.52
CA GLY A 199 -8.29 -16.04 -17.23
C GLY A 199 -7.70 -15.14 -16.14
N VAL A 200 -6.70 -14.31 -16.45
CA VAL A 200 -6.08 -13.40 -15.48
C VAL A 200 -7.00 -12.23 -15.16
N ILE A 201 -7.45 -11.48 -16.16
CA ILE A 201 -8.15 -10.21 -15.94
C ILE A 201 -9.60 -10.44 -15.51
N GLN A 202 -10.35 -11.30 -16.25
CA GLN A 202 -11.72 -11.61 -15.85
C GLN A 202 -11.75 -12.37 -14.52
N GLY A 203 -10.76 -13.27 -14.29
CA GLY A 203 -10.62 -13.97 -13.02
C GLY A 203 -10.48 -13.02 -11.83
N ILE A 204 -9.64 -11.99 -11.93
CA ILE A 204 -9.49 -10.97 -10.88
C ILE A 204 -10.78 -10.16 -10.71
N THR A 205 -11.42 -9.76 -11.80
CA THR A 205 -12.68 -9.00 -11.74
C THR A 205 -13.76 -9.79 -10.99
N LEU A 206 -13.95 -11.06 -11.37
CA LEU A 206 -14.93 -11.94 -10.72
C LEU A 206 -14.55 -12.23 -9.26
N GLU A 207 -13.27 -12.36 -8.94
CA GLU A 207 -12.79 -12.52 -7.55
C GLU A 207 -13.16 -11.30 -6.71
N ILE A 208 -12.86 -10.08 -7.20
CA ILE A 208 -13.18 -8.84 -6.49
C ILE A 208 -14.70 -8.71 -6.30
N ASP A 209 -15.47 -8.90 -7.35
CA ASP A 209 -16.93 -8.85 -7.28
C ASP A 209 -17.49 -9.91 -6.31
N GLY A 210 -16.97 -11.14 -6.37
CA GLY A 210 -17.35 -12.22 -5.48
C GLY A 210 -17.06 -11.92 -4.02
N VAL A 211 -15.88 -11.33 -3.74
CA VAL A 211 -15.50 -10.93 -2.38
C VAL A 211 -16.42 -9.82 -1.88
N ILE A 212 -16.66 -8.77 -2.67
CA ILE A 212 -17.57 -7.67 -2.29
C ILE A 212 -18.97 -8.18 -1.96
N HIS A 213 -19.46 -9.20 -2.67
CA HIS A 213 -20.79 -9.78 -2.40
C HIS A 213 -20.85 -10.67 -1.16
N GLN A 214 -19.71 -11.11 -0.62
CA GLN A 214 -19.64 -11.96 0.59
C GLN A 214 -19.53 -11.13 1.88
N TYR A 215 -19.08 -9.90 1.79
CA TYR A 215 -18.98 -8.95 2.91
C TYR A 215 -20.17 -8.00 2.93
#